data_344d14936cb44ac941867cf34f89338b
#
_entry.id   344d14936cb44ac941867cf34f89338b
#
_cell.length_a   1.000
_cell.length_b   1.000
_cell.length_c   1.000
_cell.angle_alpha   90.00
_cell.angle_beta   90.00
_cell.angle_gamma   90.00
#
_symmetry.space_group_name_H-M   'P 1'
#
loop_
_entity.id
_entity.type
_entity.pdbx_description
1 polymer ?
#
loop_
_entity_poly.entity_id
_entity_poly.type
_entity_poly.pdbx_seq_one_letter_code
_entity_poly.pdbx_strand_id
1 'polypeptide(L)'
;MLLAVLPFLVCGRCHSDIVARYSISPMARTSGVVDAASEPPGEVFHAPSGTHFRIVRHENHLELEWNGHRQTLDFFIGSRRMGRSYGFVENGYLYQAPVGYYANRRLWDMAPGYEGDREPDLNRPITSDCVFCHSSGATALPKTLNRFADLAFLNGISCERCHGDVTAHLAHPQAGNIVNPRKLPFAERDAVCEQCHLAGEARIPQRGRRLADFRAGQRLSDYVAVFIAGGRTAGIRVNSHAEALARSRCRQVSGGKLWCGTCHNPHGQPVSYRDKCLGCHAPQVCPASRSGQTDCIACHMPKAKAYDGGHTVFTDHSIRRRPMPYVSGGHVPESLISYYPASGHNLDSRNLGDSRNLGIAWAEAAENHHDARLLEKAWPSLRAAAEERPKDPLLYAKVAEALEAASKITEAAEFYRLSLEQDPEQVDVLLRLAALYKRSGDLAGAAEMQKRALSILPRLPK
;
A
#
# COMPACT_ATOMS: atom_id res chain seq x y z
N MET A 1 0.68 16.52 -22.25
CA MET A 1 1.48 15.28 -22.39
C MET A 1 2.99 15.43 -22.22
N LEU A 2 3.58 16.65 -22.14
CA LEU A 2 5.04 16.85 -22.09
C LEU A 2 5.69 16.85 -20.69
N LEU A 3 4.96 17.05 -19.60
CA LEU A 3 5.55 17.21 -18.24
C LEU A 3 5.81 15.89 -17.49
N ALA A 4 5.10 14.82 -17.81
CA ALA A 4 5.22 13.53 -17.11
C ALA A 4 6.48 12.71 -17.49
N VAL A 5 7.13 13.03 -18.59
CA VAL A 5 8.36 12.35 -19.06
C VAL A 5 9.63 13.04 -18.54
N LEU A 6 9.48 14.20 -17.88
CA LEU A 6 10.59 15.07 -17.48
C LEU A 6 11.64 14.42 -16.55
N PRO A 7 11.31 13.63 -15.51
CA PRO A 7 12.34 13.09 -14.62
C PRO A 7 13.31 12.16 -15.36
N PHE A 8 12.80 11.25 -16.20
CA PHE A 8 13.65 10.33 -16.96
C PHE A 8 14.48 11.07 -18.01
N LEU A 9 13.92 12.08 -18.68
CA LEU A 9 14.64 12.86 -19.69
C LEU A 9 15.76 13.69 -19.04
N VAL A 10 15.51 14.32 -17.91
CA VAL A 10 16.51 15.16 -17.23
C VAL A 10 17.68 14.32 -16.73
N CYS A 11 17.42 13.24 -15.99
CA CYS A 11 18.46 12.34 -15.48
C CYS A 11 19.19 11.61 -16.64
N GLY A 12 18.47 11.28 -17.70
CA GLY A 12 18.99 10.56 -18.87
C GLY A 12 20.08 11.32 -19.64
N ARG A 13 20.18 12.63 -19.50
CA ARG A 13 21.24 13.43 -20.14
C ARG A 13 22.64 13.04 -19.66
N CYS A 14 22.77 12.62 -18.39
CA CYS A 14 24.05 12.19 -17.79
C CYS A 14 24.05 10.70 -17.42
N HIS A 15 22.89 10.09 -17.15
CA HIS A 15 22.72 8.70 -16.69
C HIS A 15 21.95 7.85 -17.70
N SER A 16 22.23 7.99 -19.00
CA SER A 16 21.48 7.36 -20.09
C SER A 16 21.29 5.84 -19.90
N ASP A 17 22.37 5.13 -19.57
CA ASP A 17 22.35 3.66 -19.40
C ASP A 17 21.51 3.21 -18.21
N ILE A 18 21.52 4.00 -17.12
CA ILE A 18 20.70 3.72 -15.92
C ILE A 18 19.23 3.95 -16.27
N VAL A 19 18.92 5.07 -16.91
CA VAL A 19 17.56 5.42 -17.28
C VAL A 19 16.99 4.41 -18.28
N ALA A 20 17.75 3.99 -19.28
CA ALA A 20 17.32 3.00 -20.26
C ALA A 20 16.92 1.67 -19.58
N ARG A 21 17.74 1.18 -18.65
CA ARG A 21 17.42 -0.05 -17.90
C ARG A 21 16.27 0.14 -16.91
N TYR A 22 16.25 1.26 -16.18
CA TYR A 22 15.23 1.50 -15.16
C TYR A 22 13.84 1.70 -15.78
N SER A 23 13.73 2.43 -16.89
CA SER A 23 12.45 2.76 -17.53
C SER A 23 11.63 1.54 -17.97
N ILE A 24 12.26 0.38 -18.12
CA ILE A 24 11.56 -0.89 -18.42
C ILE A 24 11.28 -1.72 -17.15
N SER A 25 11.71 -1.27 -15.97
CA SER A 25 11.49 -1.98 -14.70
C SER A 25 10.01 -1.97 -14.27
N PRO A 26 9.58 -2.96 -13.48
CA PRO A 26 8.21 -2.97 -12.93
C PRO A 26 7.87 -1.73 -12.09
N MET A 27 8.85 -1.15 -11.37
CA MET A 27 8.64 0.07 -10.58
C MET A 27 8.40 1.29 -11.47
N ALA A 28 9.21 1.48 -12.51
CA ALA A 28 9.03 2.57 -13.46
C ALA A 28 7.72 2.48 -14.27
N ARG A 29 7.10 1.30 -14.31
CA ARG A 29 5.87 1.01 -15.07
C ARG A 29 4.70 0.59 -14.19
N THR A 30 4.72 0.98 -12.92
CA THR A 30 3.70 0.56 -11.95
C THR A 30 2.42 1.40 -11.99
N SER A 31 2.35 2.40 -12.83
CA SER A 31 1.12 3.11 -13.21
C SER A 31 1.29 3.73 -14.60
N GLY A 32 0.18 4.11 -15.21
CA GLY A 32 0.18 4.79 -16.50
C GLY A 32 -1.21 5.02 -17.04
N VAL A 33 -1.29 5.83 -18.09
CA VAL A 33 -2.49 6.00 -18.91
C VAL A 33 -2.68 4.73 -19.74
N VAL A 34 -3.92 4.32 -19.94
CA VAL A 34 -4.27 3.16 -20.75
C VAL A 34 -3.95 3.44 -22.22
N ASP A 35 -3.16 2.56 -22.81
CA ASP A 35 -2.97 2.46 -24.25
C ASP A 35 -3.82 1.28 -24.74
N ALA A 36 -4.98 1.57 -25.29
CA ALA A 36 -5.95 0.56 -25.71
C ALA A 36 -5.37 -0.44 -26.71
N ALA A 37 -4.42 -0.03 -27.57
CA ALA A 37 -3.80 -0.92 -28.54
C ALA A 37 -2.95 -2.01 -27.88
N SER A 38 -2.36 -1.73 -26.72
CA SER A 38 -1.51 -2.66 -25.98
C SER A 38 -2.28 -3.54 -24.97
N GLU A 39 -3.55 -3.26 -24.72
CA GLU A 39 -4.36 -4.02 -23.76
C GLU A 39 -5.15 -5.14 -24.46
N PRO A 40 -5.14 -6.38 -23.94
CA PRO A 40 -5.95 -7.45 -24.52
C PRO A 40 -7.44 -7.21 -24.23
N PRO A 41 -8.34 -7.53 -25.17
CA PRO A 41 -9.76 -7.65 -24.84
C PRO A 41 -10.00 -8.88 -23.96
N GLY A 42 -11.16 -8.96 -23.30
CA GLY A 42 -11.52 -10.09 -22.45
C GLY A 42 -12.88 -9.99 -21.81
N GLU A 43 -13.14 -10.93 -20.94
CA GLU A 43 -14.40 -11.00 -20.21
C GLU A 43 -14.18 -11.60 -18.82
N VAL A 44 -15.05 -11.25 -17.88
CA VAL A 44 -15.07 -11.77 -16.51
C VAL A 44 -16.51 -12.05 -16.13
N PHE A 45 -16.80 -13.29 -15.74
CA PHE A 45 -18.06 -13.62 -15.09
C PHE A 45 -17.86 -13.62 -13.56
N HIS A 46 -18.50 -12.67 -12.89
CA HIS A 46 -18.42 -12.54 -11.44
C HIS A 46 -19.59 -13.25 -10.77
N ALA A 47 -19.35 -14.47 -10.32
CA ALA A 47 -20.38 -15.34 -9.76
C ALA A 47 -21.11 -14.74 -8.52
N PRO A 48 -20.45 -14.06 -7.55
CA PRO A 48 -21.15 -13.48 -6.40
C PRO A 48 -22.22 -12.46 -6.74
N SER A 49 -22.05 -11.67 -7.81
CA SER A 49 -23.05 -10.68 -8.28
C SER A 49 -23.86 -11.16 -9.48
N GLY A 50 -23.50 -12.27 -10.12
CA GLY A 50 -24.09 -12.70 -11.39
C GLY A 50 -23.79 -11.77 -12.58
N THR A 51 -22.84 -10.83 -12.42
CA THR A 51 -22.54 -9.83 -13.47
C THR A 51 -21.50 -10.36 -14.45
N HIS A 52 -21.74 -10.12 -15.72
CA HIS A 52 -20.81 -10.38 -16.81
C HIS A 52 -20.18 -9.07 -17.26
N PHE A 53 -18.87 -8.94 -17.05
CA PHE A 53 -18.07 -7.81 -17.48
C PHE A 53 -17.35 -8.15 -18.78
N ARG A 54 -17.40 -7.24 -19.76
CA ARG A 54 -16.66 -7.37 -21.02
C ARG A 54 -15.69 -6.21 -21.16
N ILE A 55 -14.46 -6.52 -21.50
CA ILE A 55 -13.42 -5.55 -21.77
C ILE A 55 -13.22 -5.49 -23.28
N VAL A 56 -13.60 -4.39 -23.88
CA VAL A 56 -13.61 -4.22 -25.34
C VAL A 56 -12.78 -3.03 -25.75
N ARG A 57 -12.22 -3.08 -26.97
CA ARG A 57 -11.65 -1.91 -27.63
C ARG A 57 -12.70 -1.26 -28.49
N HIS A 58 -12.88 0.03 -28.25
CA HIS A 58 -13.71 0.84 -29.09
C HIS A 58 -12.88 2.05 -29.55
N GLU A 59 -12.58 2.10 -30.85
CA GLU A 59 -11.64 3.08 -31.43
C GLU A 59 -10.27 3.07 -30.70
N ASN A 60 -9.92 4.17 -30.05
CA ASN A 60 -8.67 4.33 -29.29
C ASN A 60 -8.87 4.18 -27.77
N HIS A 61 -10.03 3.68 -27.31
CA HIS A 61 -10.36 3.51 -25.91
C HIS A 61 -10.50 2.05 -25.53
N LEU A 62 -10.14 1.73 -24.29
CA LEU A 62 -10.48 0.47 -23.65
C LEU A 62 -11.73 0.73 -22.80
N GLU A 63 -12.77 -0.07 -22.98
CA GLU A 63 -14.05 0.12 -22.30
C GLU A 63 -14.43 -1.13 -21.53
N LEU A 64 -15.04 -0.91 -20.37
CA LEU A 64 -15.71 -1.91 -19.55
C LEU A 64 -17.22 -1.83 -19.84
N GLU A 65 -17.81 -2.94 -20.26
CA GLU A 65 -19.25 -3.09 -20.49
C GLU A 65 -19.86 -4.08 -19.51
N TRP A 66 -21.03 -3.74 -18.96
CA TRP A 66 -21.81 -4.64 -18.09
C TRP A 66 -23.27 -4.19 -18.03
N ASN A 67 -24.21 -5.12 -18.06
CA ASN A 67 -25.67 -4.85 -17.90
C ASN A 67 -26.19 -3.63 -18.69
N GLY A 68 -25.69 -3.43 -19.92
CA GLY A 68 -26.05 -2.29 -20.76
C GLY A 68 -25.32 -0.97 -20.40
N HIS A 69 -24.49 -0.95 -19.37
CA HIS A 69 -23.62 0.18 -19.03
C HIS A 69 -22.27 0.09 -19.72
N ARG A 70 -21.62 1.23 -19.87
CA ARG A 70 -20.27 1.34 -20.45
C ARG A 70 -19.45 2.39 -19.69
N GLN A 71 -18.17 2.06 -19.44
CA GLN A 71 -17.20 2.96 -18.79
C GLN A 71 -15.85 2.86 -19.48
N THR A 72 -15.31 3.99 -19.92
CA THR A 72 -13.93 4.06 -20.42
C THR A 72 -12.94 3.81 -19.28
N LEU A 73 -11.89 3.05 -19.55
CA LEU A 73 -10.77 2.80 -18.63
C LEU A 73 -9.62 3.73 -19.03
N ASP A 74 -9.33 4.72 -18.20
CA ASP A 74 -8.39 5.81 -18.54
C ASP A 74 -6.97 5.52 -18.09
N PHE A 75 -6.81 4.82 -16.97
CA PHE A 75 -5.50 4.56 -16.38
C PHE A 75 -5.44 3.18 -15.72
N PHE A 76 -4.21 2.77 -15.38
CA PHE A 76 -3.97 1.56 -14.58
C PHE A 76 -3.00 1.82 -13.43
N ILE A 77 -3.12 1.00 -12.39
CA ILE A 77 -2.22 0.91 -11.24
C ILE A 77 -1.80 -0.56 -11.07
N GLY A 78 -0.52 -0.81 -10.88
CA GLY A 78 0.07 -2.13 -10.76
C GLY A 78 1.08 -2.44 -11.86
N SER A 79 2.01 -3.36 -11.58
CA SER A 79 3.06 -3.69 -12.51
C SER A 79 2.51 -4.45 -13.73
N ARG A 80 3.02 -4.16 -14.91
CA ARG A 80 2.69 -4.93 -16.13
C ARG A 80 3.22 -6.38 -16.07
N ARG A 81 3.95 -6.74 -15.03
CA ARG A 81 4.55 -8.07 -14.87
C ARG A 81 3.66 -9.04 -14.10
N MET A 82 3.01 -8.58 -13.03
CA MET A 82 2.17 -9.42 -12.16
C MET A 82 0.70 -9.18 -12.46
N GLY A 83 0.22 -7.98 -12.20
CA GLY A 83 -1.14 -7.58 -12.43
C GLY A 83 -1.28 -6.07 -12.41
N ARG A 84 -2.42 -5.59 -12.89
CA ARG A 84 -2.82 -4.20 -12.85
C ARG A 84 -4.33 -4.08 -12.70
N SER A 85 -4.75 -3.18 -11.83
CA SER A 85 -6.13 -2.74 -11.72
C SER A 85 -6.33 -1.52 -12.61
N TYR A 86 -7.51 -1.38 -13.17
CA TYR A 86 -7.85 -0.24 -14.01
C TYR A 86 -8.68 0.77 -13.25
N GLY A 87 -8.70 1.99 -13.74
CA GLY A 87 -9.49 3.07 -13.22
C GLY A 87 -9.93 4.03 -14.31
N PHE A 88 -10.81 4.92 -13.94
CA PHE A 88 -11.37 5.94 -14.81
C PHE A 88 -11.41 7.30 -14.10
N VAL A 89 -11.56 8.35 -14.89
CA VAL A 89 -11.62 9.73 -14.41
C VAL A 89 -13.00 10.31 -14.68
N GLU A 90 -13.62 10.87 -13.65
CA GLU A 90 -14.86 11.62 -13.80
C GLU A 90 -14.72 12.98 -13.14
N ASN A 91 -14.79 14.05 -13.92
CA ASN A 91 -14.63 15.44 -13.44
C ASN A 91 -13.33 15.68 -12.64
N GLY A 92 -12.25 14.95 -12.99
CA GLY A 92 -10.96 14.99 -12.30
C GLY A 92 -10.86 14.08 -11.07
N TYR A 93 -11.95 13.42 -10.65
CA TYR A 93 -11.94 12.40 -9.59
C TYR A 93 -11.55 11.04 -10.16
N LEU A 94 -10.70 10.30 -9.45
CA LEU A 94 -10.19 8.99 -9.85
C LEU A 94 -10.92 7.87 -9.13
N TYR A 95 -11.44 6.91 -9.89
CA TYR A 95 -12.15 5.75 -9.36
C TYR A 95 -11.56 4.45 -9.89
N GLN A 96 -11.62 3.39 -9.08
CA GLN A 96 -11.20 2.05 -9.48
C GLN A 96 -12.34 1.34 -10.23
N ALA A 97 -12.00 0.70 -11.34
CA ALA A 97 -12.89 -0.25 -11.98
C ALA A 97 -12.82 -1.62 -11.28
N PRO A 98 -13.92 -2.41 -11.29
CA PRO A 98 -13.97 -3.69 -10.58
C PRO A 98 -13.13 -4.80 -11.23
N VAL A 99 -12.50 -4.56 -12.37
CA VAL A 99 -11.72 -5.56 -13.12
C VAL A 99 -10.23 -5.24 -13.14
N GLY A 100 -9.42 -6.29 -13.20
CA GLY A 100 -7.97 -6.23 -13.32
C GLY A 100 -7.43 -7.25 -14.32
N TYR A 101 -6.26 -6.97 -14.91
CA TYR A 101 -5.55 -7.90 -15.77
C TYR A 101 -4.33 -8.49 -15.07
N TYR A 102 -4.30 -9.81 -14.93
CA TYR A 102 -3.22 -10.56 -14.30
C TYR A 102 -2.25 -11.08 -15.37
N ALA A 103 -1.23 -10.28 -15.66
CA ALA A 103 -0.29 -10.50 -16.76
C ALA A 103 0.50 -11.81 -16.64
N ASN A 104 0.82 -12.24 -15.40
CA ASN A 104 1.49 -13.51 -15.13
C ASN A 104 0.63 -14.74 -15.49
N ARG A 105 -0.69 -14.57 -15.64
CA ARG A 105 -1.63 -15.61 -16.04
C ARG A 105 -2.33 -15.33 -17.37
N ARG A 106 -2.13 -14.14 -17.94
CA ARG A 106 -2.83 -13.64 -19.13
C ARG A 106 -4.35 -13.73 -19.00
N LEU A 107 -4.86 -13.29 -17.84
CA LEU A 107 -6.23 -13.45 -17.41
C LEU A 107 -6.81 -12.12 -16.95
N TRP A 108 -8.02 -11.80 -17.39
CA TRP A 108 -8.89 -10.80 -16.74
C TRP A 108 -9.65 -11.47 -15.62
N ASP A 109 -9.74 -10.80 -14.48
CA ASP A 109 -10.58 -11.21 -13.35
C ASP A 109 -10.92 -9.98 -12.50
N MET A 110 -11.66 -10.17 -11.43
CA MET A 110 -11.97 -9.08 -10.51
C MET A 110 -10.69 -8.46 -9.94
N ALA A 111 -10.71 -7.14 -9.81
CA ALA A 111 -9.62 -6.43 -9.14
C ALA A 111 -9.63 -6.75 -7.63
N PRO A 112 -8.46 -6.68 -6.94
CA PRO A 112 -8.37 -6.96 -5.52
C PRO A 112 -9.40 -6.17 -4.70
N GLY A 113 -10.12 -6.89 -3.82
CA GLY A 113 -11.17 -6.33 -2.98
C GLY A 113 -12.56 -6.26 -3.61
N TYR A 114 -12.73 -6.74 -4.86
CA TYR A 114 -14.04 -6.92 -5.49
C TYR A 114 -14.45 -8.39 -5.61
N GLU A 115 -13.55 -9.33 -5.28
CA GLU A 115 -13.76 -10.76 -5.54
C GLU A 115 -15.01 -11.34 -4.84
N GLY A 116 -15.35 -10.81 -3.66
CA GLY A 116 -16.52 -11.25 -2.88
C GLY A 116 -17.69 -10.27 -2.87
N ASP A 117 -17.59 -9.17 -3.58
CA ASP A 117 -18.59 -8.11 -3.58
C ASP A 117 -19.83 -8.56 -4.37
N ARG A 118 -21.00 -8.61 -3.72
CA ARG A 118 -22.25 -9.02 -4.36
C ARG A 118 -22.86 -7.96 -5.26
N GLU A 119 -22.42 -6.72 -5.12
CA GLU A 119 -22.90 -5.58 -5.88
C GLU A 119 -21.72 -4.68 -6.26
N PRO A 120 -20.78 -5.17 -7.08
CA PRO A 120 -19.61 -4.39 -7.46
C PRO A 120 -20.03 -3.09 -8.12
N ASP A 121 -19.59 -1.99 -7.56
CA ASP A 121 -19.85 -0.65 -8.06
C ASP A 121 -18.56 0.02 -8.59
N LEU A 122 -18.71 1.24 -9.10
CA LEU A 122 -17.61 2.06 -9.60
C LEU A 122 -17.33 3.26 -8.66
N ASN A 123 -17.61 3.12 -7.38
CA ASN A 123 -17.54 4.23 -6.41
C ASN A 123 -16.27 4.21 -5.56
N ARG A 124 -15.40 3.18 -5.70
CA ARG A 124 -14.17 3.10 -4.91
C ARG A 124 -13.18 4.18 -5.34
N PRO A 125 -12.86 5.17 -4.47
CA PRO A 125 -11.94 6.23 -4.81
C PRO A 125 -10.49 5.75 -4.86
N ILE A 126 -9.72 6.27 -5.81
CA ILE A 126 -8.25 6.16 -5.81
C ILE A 126 -7.67 7.40 -5.13
N THR A 127 -7.23 7.23 -3.90
CA THR A 127 -6.74 8.33 -3.05
C THR A 127 -5.24 8.61 -3.25
N SER A 128 -4.75 9.68 -2.63
CA SER A 128 -3.31 10.01 -2.60
C SER A 128 -2.47 8.87 -2.03
N ASP A 129 -2.98 8.10 -1.06
CA ASP A 129 -2.27 6.97 -0.46
C ASP A 129 -2.13 5.80 -1.43
N CYS A 130 -3.16 5.54 -2.25
CA CYS A 130 -3.09 4.51 -3.31
C CYS A 130 -1.98 4.85 -4.32
N VAL A 131 -1.96 6.10 -4.79
CA VAL A 131 -0.99 6.52 -5.81
C VAL A 131 0.41 6.76 -5.24
N PHE A 132 0.56 6.93 -3.92
CA PHE A 132 1.86 7.13 -3.27
C PHE A 132 2.86 6.01 -3.61
N CYS A 133 2.42 4.74 -3.57
CA CYS A 133 3.26 3.58 -3.87
C CYS A 133 3.40 3.29 -5.38
N HIS A 134 2.58 3.94 -6.22
CA HIS A 134 2.51 3.65 -7.65
C HIS A 134 2.87 4.84 -8.55
N SER A 135 3.15 5.99 -7.96
CA SER A 135 3.55 7.19 -8.70
C SER A 135 4.58 8.02 -7.93
N SER A 136 5.04 9.10 -8.50
CA SER A 136 5.97 10.02 -7.87
C SER A 136 5.38 11.43 -7.78
N GLY A 137 4.77 11.75 -6.64
CA GLY A 137 4.40 13.12 -6.31
C GLY A 137 2.96 13.54 -6.60
N ALA A 138 1.99 12.63 -6.48
CA ALA A 138 0.58 13.00 -6.57
C ALA A 138 0.00 13.40 -5.21
N THR A 139 -0.76 14.49 -5.21
CA THR A 139 -1.59 14.91 -4.07
C THR A 139 -2.95 15.33 -4.60
N ALA A 140 -4.01 14.88 -3.96
CA ALA A 140 -5.35 15.31 -4.30
C ALA A 140 -5.51 16.82 -4.08
N LEU A 141 -6.39 17.45 -4.86
CA LEU A 141 -6.71 18.86 -4.72
C LEU A 141 -7.36 19.13 -3.35
N PRO A 142 -7.11 20.29 -2.74
CA PRO A 142 -7.71 20.65 -1.46
C PRO A 142 -9.23 20.47 -1.45
N LYS A 143 -9.75 20.07 -0.30
CA LYS A 143 -11.19 19.81 -0.07
C LYS A 143 -11.78 18.70 -0.94
N THR A 144 -10.92 17.79 -1.43
CA THR A 144 -11.35 16.60 -2.16
C THR A 144 -10.56 15.38 -1.74
N LEU A 145 -11.16 14.20 -1.76
CA LEU A 145 -10.48 12.97 -1.38
C LEU A 145 -9.59 12.43 -2.50
N ASN A 146 -10.05 12.49 -3.75
CA ASN A 146 -9.45 11.79 -4.89
C ASN A 146 -9.54 12.57 -6.20
N ARG A 147 -9.65 13.90 -6.15
CA ARG A 147 -9.59 14.77 -7.33
C ARG A 147 -8.17 15.22 -7.58
N PHE A 148 -7.69 15.07 -8.79
CA PHE A 148 -6.33 15.46 -9.19
C PHE A 148 -6.40 16.44 -10.35
N ALA A 149 -5.36 17.27 -10.49
CA ALA A 149 -5.33 18.31 -11.54
C ALA A 149 -5.25 17.69 -12.95
N ASP A 150 -4.50 16.60 -13.10
CA ASP A 150 -4.33 15.83 -14.34
C ASP A 150 -3.84 14.41 -14.00
N LEU A 151 -3.52 13.62 -15.03
CA LEU A 151 -2.96 12.27 -14.90
C LEU A 151 -1.44 12.20 -15.12
N ALA A 152 -0.74 13.32 -15.24
CA ALA A 152 0.68 13.34 -15.56
C ALA A 152 1.56 12.64 -14.51
N PHE A 153 1.06 12.53 -13.28
CA PHE A 153 1.75 11.80 -12.21
C PHE A 153 1.70 10.27 -12.37
N LEU A 154 0.79 9.72 -13.18
CA LEU A 154 0.69 8.28 -13.45
C LEU A 154 1.75 7.84 -14.46
N ASN A 155 2.99 7.82 -14.01
CA ASN A 155 4.17 7.49 -14.81
C ASN A 155 5.13 6.55 -14.07
N GLY A 156 4.62 5.80 -13.08
CA GLY A 156 5.39 4.92 -12.22
C GLY A 156 6.26 5.67 -11.21
N ILE A 157 7.28 5.00 -10.72
CA ILE A 157 8.19 5.54 -9.70
C ILE A 157 9.36 6.24 -10.39
N SER A 158 9.55 7.52 -10.13
CA SER A 158 10.66 8.31 -10.66
C SER A 158 11.92 8.22 -9.76
N CYS A 159 13.01 8.79 -10.25
CA CYS A 159 14.32 8.77 -9.58
C CYS A 159 14.25 9.43 -8.19
N GLU A 160 13.50 10.51 -8.06
CA GLU A 160 13.38 11.31 -6.84
C GLU A 160 12.75 10.54 -5.68
N ARG A 161 11.94 9.51 -5.96
CA ARG A 161 11.34 8.68 -4.91
C ARG A 161 12.41 7.97 -4.08
N CYS A 162 13.57 7.66 -4.69
CA CYS A 162 14.69 6.98 -4.04
C CYS A 162 15.87 7.93 -3.76
N HIS A 163 16.05 8.96 -4.60
CA HIS A 163 17.18 9.86 -4.56
C HIS A 163 16.88 11.22 -3.92
N GLY A 164 15.64 11.47 -3.48
CA GLY A 164 15.21 12.70 -2.83
C GLY A 164 15.17 13.91 -3.76
N ASP A 165 15.34 15.09 -3.20
CA ASP A 165 15.39 16.33 -3.98
C ASP A 165 16.67 16.37 -4.84
N VAL A 166 16.48 16.52 -6.13
CA VAL A 166 17.56 16.54 -7.14
C VAL A 166 18.00 17.94 -7.54
N THR A 167 17.37 18.98 -7.02
CA THR A 167 17.57 20.39 -7.43
C THR A 167 19.05 20.82 -7.32
N ALA A 168 19.66 20.56 -6.18
CA ALA A 168 21.07 20.91 -5.95
C ALA A 168 22.02 20.10 -6.86
N HIS A 169 21.67 18.81 -7.12
CA HIS A 169 22.46 17.96 -8.00
C HIS A 169 22.36 18.42 -9.46
N LEU A 170 21.19 18.84 -9.91
CA LEU A 170 21.02 19.35 -11.27
C LEU A 170 21.75 20.69 -11.50
N ALA A 171 21.82 21.55 -10.47
CA ALA A 171 22.56 22.81 -10.54
C ALA A 171 24.08 22.57 -10.54
N HIS A 172 24.56 21.64 -9.71
CA HIS A 172 25.98 21.33 -9.54
C HIS A 172 26.17 19.80 -9.40
N PRO A 173 26.34 19.06 -10.50
CA PRO A 173 26.39 17.59 -10.48
C PRO A 173 27.58 17.05 -9.67
N GLN A 174 27.32 16.64 -8.43
CA GLN A 174 28.27 16.01 -7.51
C GLN A 174 27.61 14.88 -6.74
N ALA A 175 28.36 13.84 -6.39
CA ALA A 175 27.86 12.69 -5.64
C ALA A 175 27.41 13.03 -4.20
N GLY A 176 27.83 14.18 -3.66
CA GLY A 176 27.52 14.61 -2.29
C GLY A 176 26.21 15.38 -2.15
N ASN A 177 25.64 15.90 -3.25
CA ASN A 177 24.43 16.72 -3.21
C ASN A 177 23.18 16.02 -3.77
N ILE A 178 23.19 14.69 -3.71
CA ILE A 178 22.05 13.82 -4.00
C ILE A 178 22.03 12.65 -3.02
N VAL A 179 20.86 12.22 -2.61
CA VAL A 179 20.74 11.04 -1.76
C VAL A 179 21.18 9.79 -2.51
N ASN A 180 22.12 9.05 -1.91
CA ASN A 180 22.48 7.71 -2.37
C ASN A 180 22.04 6.72 -1.27
N PRO A 181 20.97 5.94 -1.48
CA PRO A 181 20.46 5.02 -0.45
C PRO A 181 21.51 4.09 0.13
N ARG A 182 22.48 3.64 -0.66
CA ARG A 182 23.57 2.75 -0.21
C ARG A 182 24.48 3.40 0.85
N LYS A 183 24.56 4.73 0.88
CA LYS A 183 25.40 5.50 1.80
C LYS A 183 24.66 5.97 3.05
N LEU A 184 23.35 5.80 3.10
CA LEU A 184 22.54 6.22 4.24
C LEU A 184 22.77 5.32 5.45
N PRO A 185 22.59 5.84 6.67
CA PRO A 185 22.43 5.03 7.86
C PRO A 185 21.31 4.01 7.70
N PHE A 186 21.33 2.98 8.50
CA PHE A 186 20.46 1.80 8.38
C PHE A 186 18.95 2.13 8.27
N ALA A 187 18.42 2.95 9.17
CA ALA A 187 16.98 3.22 9.23
C ALA A 187 16.51 4.05 8.02
N GLU A 188 17.29 5.07 7.65
CA GLU A 188 17.02 5.94 6.51
C GLU A 188 17.20 5.21 5.16
N ARG A 189 18.16 4.27 5.10
CA ARG A 189 18.41 3.44 3.93
C ARG A 189 17.25 2.49 3.64
N ASP A 190 16.82 1.77 4.66
CA ASP A 190 15.76 0.77 4.51
C ASP A 190 14.39 1.45 4.28
N ALA A 191 14.17 2.62 4.89
CA ALA A 191 12.98 3.45 4.68
C ALA A 191 12.69 3.74 3.19
N VAL A 192 13.73 3.82 2.35
CA VAL A 192 13.56 4.03 0.90
C VAL A 192 12.79 2.88 0.23
N CYS A 193 12.93 1.66 0.71
CA CYS A 193 12.18 0.52 0.19
C CYS A 193 10.88 0.32 0.97
N GLU A 194 10.94 0.49 2.28
CA GLU A 194 9.83 0.27 3.22
C GLU A 194 8.67 1.21 3.00
N GLN A 195 8.88 2.41 2.46
CA GLN A 195 7.80 3.34 2.15
C GLN A 195 6.70 2.70 1.29
N CYS A 196 7.03 1.70 0.45
CA CYS A 196 6.11 0.98 -0.42
C CYS A 196 6.07 -0.55 -0.15
N HIS A 197 7.16 -1.17 0.33
CA HIS A 197 7.30 -2.61 0.47
C HIS A 197 7.19 -3.12 1.93
N LEU A 198 6.56 -2.34 2.80
CA LEU A 198 6.23 -2.69 4.18
C LEU A 198 4.72 -2.52 4.38
N ALA A 199 3.98 -3.62 4.42
CA ALA A 199 2.52 -3.59 4.62
C ALA A 199 2.15 -3.38 6.09
N GLY A 200 2.61 -4.26 6.97
CA GLY A 200 2.10 -4.36 8.32
C GLY A 200 0.67 -4.89 8.41
N GLU A 201 0.16 -5.08 9.58
CA GLU A 201 -1.27 -5.22 9.86
C GLU A 201 -1.96 -3.84 9.88
N ALA A 202 -1.21 -2.82 10.31
CA ALA A 202 -1.65 -1.44 10.30
C ALA A 202 -0.48 -0.48 10.07
N ARG A 203 -0.75 0.62 9.38
CA ARG A 203 0.18 1.72 9.10
C ARG A 203 -0.41 3.04 9.57
N ILE A 204 -0.06 3.44 10.75
CA ILE A 204 -0.67 4.58 11.44
C ILE A 204 0.13 5.85 11.17
N PRO A 205 -0.45 6.88 10.54
CA PRO A 205 0.22 8.18 10.42
C PRO A 205 0.61 8.71 11.80
N GLN A 206 1.87 9.17 11.93
CA GLN A 206 2.28 9.89 13.13
C GLN A 206 1.48 11.19 13.25
N ARG A 207 1.22 11.63 14.48
CA ARG A 207 0.41 12.84 14.74
C ARG A 207 0.92 14.05 13.94
N GLY A 208 0.06 14.64 13.12
CA GLY A 208 0.41 15.77 12.27
C GLY A 208 1.35 15.46 11.11
N ARG A 209 1.55 14.19 10.77
CA ARG A 209 2.36 13.74 9.63
C ARG A 209 1.51 13.03 8.58
N ARG A 210 1.93 13.13 7.32
CA ARG A 210 1.36 12.36 6.21
C ARG A 210 2.47 11.55 5.55
N LEU A 211 2.16 10.36 5.11
CA LEU A 211 3.13 9.53 4.38
C LEU A 211 3.61 10.23 3.09
N ALA A 212 2.74 11.02 2.45
CA ALA A 212 3.08 11.80 1.26
C ALA A 212 4.20 12.83 1.48
N ASP A 213 4.47 13.22 2.73
CA ASP A 213 5.53 14.17 3.08
C ASP A 213 6.90 13.50 3.29
N PHE A 214 6.95 12.16 3.33
CA PHE A 214 8.20 11.40 3.43
C PHE A 214 9.10 11.62 2.21
N ARG A 215 10.39 11.80 2.47
CA ARG A 215 11.43 11.91 1.43
C ARG A 215 12.59 10.95 1.74
N ALA A 216 13.23 10.44 0.70
CA ALA A 216 14.41 9.59 0.84
C ALA A 216 15.51 10.32 1.65
N GLY A 217 16.15 9.61 2.56
CA GLY A 217 17.10 10.15 3.52
C GLY A 217 16.52 10.46 4.90
N GLN A 218 15.21 10.32 5.07
CA GLN A 218 14.51 10.45 6.35
C GLN A 218 14.17 9.07 6.92
N ARG A 219 13.81 9.03 8.20
CA ARG A 219 13.28 7.82 8.84
C ARG A 219 11.79 7.70 8.54
N LEU A 220 11.36 6.57 8.03
CA LEU A 220 9.94 6.34 7.78
C LEU A 220 9.11 6.31 9.08
N SER A 221 9.73 5.87 10.20
CA SER A 221 9.11 5.87 11.52
C SER A 221 8.69 7.26 12.04
N ASP A 222 9.27 8.34 11.50
CA ASP A 222 8.88 9.72 11.85
C ASP A 222 7.57 10.15 11.18
N TYR A 223 7.10 9.37 10.21
CA TYR A 223 5.90 9.64 9.41
C TYR A 223 4.80 8.62 9.67
N VAL A 224 5.16 7.35 9.86
CA VAL A 224 4.20 6.28 10.13
C VAL A 224 4.72 5.32 11.20
N ALA A 225 3.87 4.92 12.12
CA ALA A 225 4.06 3.73 12.93
C ALA A 225 3.52 2.53 12.16
N VAL A 226 4.27 1.42 12.15
CA VAL A 226 3.84 0.19 11.49
C VAL A 226 3.77 -0.93 12.51
N PHE A 227 2.64 -1.62 12.54
CA PHE A 227 2.42 -2.78 13.39
C PHE A 227 2.31 -4.03 12.54
N ILE A 228 2.94 -5.09 12.97
CA ILE A 228 2.89 -6.41 12.34
C ILE A 228 2.32 -7.43 13.30
N ALA A 229 1.72 -8.49 12.79
CA ALA A 229 1.25 -9.59 13.63
C ALA A 229 2.42 -10.21 14.40
N GLY A 230 2.26 -10.40 15.69
CA GLY A 230 3.16 -11.19 16.51
C GLY A 230 3.03 -12.68 16.18
N GLY A 231 4.09 -13.46 16.43
CA GLY A 231 4.08 -14.89 16.19
C GLY A 231 4.27 -15.26 14.70
N ARG A 232 3.73 -16.42 14.33
CA ARG A 232 3.83 -16.97 12.96
C ARG A 232 2.73 -16.36 12.09
N THR A 233 3.13 -15.69 11.00
CA THR A 233 2.17 -15.22 10.00
C THR A 233 1.84 -16.32 9.00
N ALA A 234 0.57 -16.51 8.73
CA ALA A 234 0.09 -17.32 7.62
C ALA A 234 -0.07 -16.41 6.38
N GLY A 235 0.66 -16.73 5.31
CA GLY A 235 0.52 -16.03 4.05
C GLY A 235 1.45 -14.80 3.87
N ILE A 236 1.44 -14.28 2.67
CA ILE A 236 2.12 -13.03 2.28
C ILE A 236 1.14 -12.05 1.67
N ARG A 237 1.38 -10.76 1.87
CA ARG A 237 0.72 -9.65 1.17
C ARG A 237 1.56 -9.21 -0.02
N VAL A 238 0.90 -8.53 -0.96
CA VAL A 238 1.56 -8.00 -2.18
C VAL A 238 2.80 -7.16 -1.86
N ASN A 239 2.79 -6.42 -0.76
CA ASN A 239 3.86 -5.51 -0.36
C ASN A 239 4.52 -5.85 0.99
N SER A 240 4.40 -7.09 1.50
CA SER A 240 4.95 -7.52 2.80
C SER A 240 6.42 -7.98 2.78
N HIS A 241 7.21 -7.46 1.84
CA HIS A 241 8.59 -7.93 1.64
C HIS A 241 9.53 -7.55 2.78
N ALA A 242 9.42 -6.32 3.31
CA ALA A 242 10.30 -5.81 4.35
C ALA A 242 10.07 -6.52 5.69
N GLU A 243 8.81 -6.70 6.10
CA GLU A 243 8.45 -7.42 7.32
C GLU A 243 8.80 -8.91 7.25
N ALA A 244 8.65 -9.53 6.09
CA ALA A 244 9.08 -10.91 5.89
C ALA A 244 10.61 -11.03 6.01
N LEU A 245 11.37 -10.10 5.40
CA LEU A 245 12.83 -10.06 5.53
C LEU A 245 13.26 -9.82 6.98
N ALA A 246 12.58 -8.93 7.71
CA ALA A 246 12.88 -8.66 9.12
C ALA A 246 12.72 -9.89 10.03
N ARG A 247 11.86 -10.83 9.65
CA ARG A 247 11.70 -12.13 10.33
C ARG A 247 12.80 -13.13 10.00
N SER A 248 13.58 -12.89 8.94
CA SER A 248 14.66 -13.82 8.55
C SER A 248 15.81 -13.79 9.54
N ARG A 249 16.33 -14.96 9.89
CA ARG A 249 17.51 -15.06 10.77
C ARG A 249 18.73 -14.37 10.16
N CYS A 250 18.88 -14.43 8.83
CA CYS A 250 19.97 -13.76 8.12
C CYS A 250 19.93 -12.25 8.38
N ARG A 251 18.76 -11.62 8.30
CA ARG A 251 18.58 -10.20 8.60
C ARG A 251 18.90 -9.88 10.05
N GLN A 252 18.32 -10.64 10.98
CA GLN A 252 18.47 -10.42 12.42
C GLN A 252 19.92 -10.48 12.92
N VAL A 253 20.73 -11.42 12.39
CA VAL A 253 22.13 -11.59 12.81
C VAL A 253 23.13 -10.76 12.00
N SER A 254 22.70 -10.12 10.93
CA SER A 254 23.61 -9.35 10.04
C SER A 254 24.03 -8.00 10.60
N GLY A 255 23.45 -7.55 11.72
CA GLY A 255 23.71 -6.22 12.28
C GLY A 255 23.42 -5.08 11.28
N GLY A 256 22.34 -5.22 10.48
CA GLY A 256 21.96 -4.24 9.48
C GLY A 256 22.70 -4.34 8.14
N LYS A 257 23.65 -5.27 7.98
CA LYS A 257 24.38 -5.43 6.71
C LYS A 257 23.50 -6.00 5.58
N LEU A 258 22.60 -6.93 5.90
CA LEU A 258 21.66 -7.47 4.93
C LEU A 258 20.46 -6.52 4.78
N TRP A 259 20.22 -6.03 3.58
CA TRP A 259 19.10 -5.16 3.21
C TRP A 259 18.65 -5.44 1.77
N CYS A 260 17.61 -4.77 1.29
CA CYS A 260 17.05 -5.01 -0.04
C CYS A 260 18.10 -4.91 -1.15
N GLY A 261 18.97 -3.88 -1.12
CA GLY A 261 20.03 -3.66 -2.11
C GLY A 261 21.20 -4.64 -2.02
N THR A 262 21.25 -5.53 -1.01
CA THR A 262 22.22 -6.66 -0.99
C THR A 262 21.89 -7.65 -2.10
N CYS A 263 20.60 -7.90 -2.34
CA CYS A 263 20.12 -8.88 -3.30
C CYS A 263 19.52 -8.26 -4.57
N HIS A 264 18.99 -7.04 -4.49
CA HIS A 264 18.33 -6.37 -5.60
C HIS A 264 19.14 -5.20 -6.13
N ASN A 265 19.12 -5.02 -7.47
CA ASN A 265 19.56 -3.80 -8.11
C ASN A 265 18.34 -3.05 -8.65
N PRO A 266 17.92 -1.93 -8.01
CA PRO A 266 16.73 -1.19 -8.43
C PRO A 266 16.86 -0.55 -9.82
N HIS A 267 18.08 -0.41 -10.35
CA HIS A 267 18.33 0.13 -11.68
C HIS A 267 18.26 -0.93 -12.80
N GLY A 268 17.73 -2.12 -12.52
CA GLY A 268 17.44 -3.14 -13.54
C GLY A 268 18.65 -3.95 -14.02
N GLN A 269 19.82 -3.84 -13.36
CA GLN A 269 20.94 -4.72 -13.69
C GLN A 269 20.64 -6.16 -13.23
N PRO A 270 20.93 -7.17 -14.07
CA PRO A 270 20.80 -8.57 -13.67
C PRO A 270 21.63 -8.90 -12.43
N VAL A 271 21.09 -9.73 -11.56
CA VAL A 271 21.74 -10.15 -10.31
C VAL A 271 21.70 -11.67 -10.21
N SER A 272 22.85 -12.29 -9.93
CA SER A 272 22.90 -13.68 -9.50
C SER A 272 22.55 -13.79 -8.03
N TYR A 273 21.33 -14.20 -7.72
CA TYR A 273 20.89 -14.36 -6.31
C TYR A 273 21.68 -15.45 -5.59
N ARG A 274 22.10 -16.51 -6.30
CA ARG A 274 22.95 -17.55 -5.72
C ARG A 274 24.26 -16.97 -5.19
N ASP A 275 24.93 -16.11 -5.97
CA ASP A 275 26.21 -15.51 -5.56
C ASP A 275 26.01 -14.59 -4.35
N LYS A 276 24.85 -13.93 -4.23
CA LYS A 276 24.51 -13.14 -3.05
C LYS A 276 24.37 -14.01 -1.80
N CYS A 277 23.82 -15.21 -1.92
CA CYS A 277 23.75 -16.17 -0.83
C CYS A 277 25.16 -16.70 -0.47
N LEU A 278 25.96 -17.06 -1.47
CA LEU A 278 27.32 -17.60 -1.29
C LEU A 278 28.32 -16.56 -0.74
N GLY A 279 28.00 -15.26 -0.85
CA GLY A 279 28.79 -14.20 -0.20
C GLY A 279 28.80 -14.30 1.34
N CYS A 280 27.85 -15.03 1.94
CA CYS A 280 27.77 -15.28 3.39
C CYS A 280 27.76 -16.76 3.76
N HIS A 281 27.30 -17.63 2.86
CA HIS A 281 27.14 -19.07 3.11
C HIS A 281 28.14 -19.89 2.29
N ALA A 282 28.93 -20.75 2.95
CA ALA A 282 29.77 -21.69 2.23
C ALA A 282 28.90 -22.74 1.49
N PRO A 283 29.25 -23.15 0.25
CA PRO A 283 28.48 -24.09 -0.55
C PRO A 283 28.18 -25.42 0.15
N GLN A 284 29.05 -25.84 1.07
CA GLN A 284 28.97 -27.11 1.77
C GLN A 284 27.93 -27.18 2.89
N VAL A 285 27.38 -26.03 3.33
CA VAL A 285 26.37 -26.00 4.44
C VAL A 285 25.03 -26.59 4.06
N CYS A 286 24.69 -26.62 2.77
CA CYS A 286 23.44 -27.18 2.28
C CYS A 286 23.65 -28.56 1.67
N PRO A 287 23.06 -29.66 2.21
CA PRO A 287 23.17 -31.00 1.62
C PRO A 287 22.71 -31.06 0.15
N ALA A 288 21.61 -30.31 -0.21
CA ALA A 288 21.11 -30.25 -1.58
C ALA A 288 22.09 -29.56 -2.54
N SER A 289 22.90 -28.61 -2.06
CA SER A 289 23.93 -27.96 -2.87
C SER A 289 25.05 -28.94 -3.26
N ARG A 290 25.31 -29.94 -2.43
CA ARG A 290 26.28 -31.00 -2.72
C ARG A 290 25.80 -31.97 -3.81
N SER A 291 24.48 -32.14 -3.95
CA SER A 291 23.88 -33.00 -4.98
C SER A 291 23.61 -32.24 -6.29
N GLY A 292 24.15 -31.04 -6.47
CA GLY A 292 24.00 -30.25 -7.69
C GLY A 292 22.82 -29.29 -7.75
N GLN A 293 21.94 -29.25 -6.70
CA GLN A 293 20.88 -28.25 -6.64
C GLN A 293 21.50 -26.86 -6.45
N THR A 294 21.29 -25.97 -7.42
CA THR A 294 21.90 -24.64 -7.45
C THR A 294 20.94 -23.50 -7.11
N ASP A 295 19.63 -23.72 -7.14
CA ASP A 295 18.63 -22.71 -6.84
C ASP A 295 18.28 -22.66 -5.35
N CYS A 296 18.98 -21.77 -4.62
CA CYS A 296 18.73 -21.55 -3.21
C CYS A 296 17.33 -20.96 -2.95
N ILE A 297 16.83 -20.15 -3.88
CA ILE A 297 15.56 -19.43 -3.73
C ILE A 297 14.37 -20.40 -3.77
N ALA A 298 14.40 -21.38 -4.66
CA ALA A 298 13.32 -22.35 -4.79
C ALA A 298 12.97 -23.03 -3.46
N CYS A 299 13.98 -23.27 -2.61
CA CYS A 299 13.80 -23.92 -1.30
C CYS A 299 13.65 -22.94 -0.14
N HIS A 300 14.47 -21.87 -0.10
CA HIS A 300 14.56 -20.99 1.08
C HIS A 300 13.66 -19.75 0.97
N MET A 301 13.20 -19.41 -0.24
CA MET A 301 12.34 -18.27 -0.54
C MET A 301 11.21 -18.69 -1.52
N PRO A 302 10.40 -19.70 -1.18
CA PRO A 302 9.39 -20.22 -2.10
C PRO A 302 8.40 -19.13 -2.49
N LYS A 303 7.83 -19.28 -3.70
CA LYS A 303 6.75 -18.43 -4.14
C LYS A 303 5.43 -18.85 -3.52
N ALA A 304 4.64 -17.87 -3.08
CA ALA A 304 3.30 -18.09 -2.57
C ALA A 304 2.31 -17.05 -3.13
N LYS A 305 1.02 -17.43 -3.16
CA LYS A 305 -0.06 -16.52 -3.53
C LYS A 305 -0.19 -15.46 -2.43
N ALA A 306 -0.24 -14.18 -2.81
CA ALA A 306 -0.62 -13.12 -1.90
C ALA A 306 -2.13 -13.21 -1.62
N TYR A 307 -2.54 -13.09 -0.35
CA TYR A 307 -3.95 -13.24 -0.01
C TYR A 307 -4.78 -11.97 -0.32
N ASP A 308 -4.11 -10.83 -0.47
CA ASP A 308 -4.67 -9.52 -0.81
C ASP A 308 -4.41 -9.10 -2.28
N GLY A 309 -3.93 -10.00 -3.12
CA GLY A 309 -3.45 -9.68 -4.46
C GLY A 309 -4.09 -10.47 -5.60
N GLY A 310 -5.27 -11.03 -5.43
CA GLY A 310 -5.96 -11.79 -6.47
C GLY A 310 -5.11 -12.96 -6.97
N HIS A 311 -4.77 -12.99 -8.27
CA HIS A 311 -3.97 -14.05 -8.89
C HIS A 311 -2.45 -13.81 -8.84
N THR A 312 -1.98 -12.92 -7.98
CA THR A 312 -0.54 -12.61 -7.89
C THR A 312 0.22 -13.59 -6.99
N VAL A 313 1.47 -13.82 -7.34
CA VAL A 313 2.38 -14.73 -6.63
C VAL A 313 3.69 -14.02 -6.37
N PHE A 314 4.14 -14.02 -5.11
CA PHE A 314 5.36 -13.35 -4.69
C PHE A 314 6.32 -14.32 -3.98
N THR A 315 7.58 -13.93 -3.95
CA THR A 315 8.64 -14.67 -3.25
C THR A 315 8.59 -14.37 -1.75
N ASP A 316 8.64 -15.39 -0.90
CA ASP A 316 8.73 -15.22 0.55
C ASP A 316 10.13 -14.73 0.96
N HIS A 317 10.23 -13.54 1.51
CA HIS A 317 11.48 -12.93 1.96
C HIS A 317 11.87 -13.33 3.38
N SER A 318 11.14 -14.22 4.04
CA SER A 318 11.49 -14.68 5.40
C SER A 318 12.74 -15.59 5.44
N ILE A 319 13.22 -16.05 4.30
CA ILE A 319 14.45 -16.85 4.10
C ILE A 319 14.53 -18.00 5.12
N ARG A 320 13.64 -18.96 5.01
CA ARG A 320 13.47 -20.02 6.01
C ARG A 320 14.52 -21.12 5.84
N ARG A 321 15.04 -21.61 6.95
CA ARG A 321 15.95 -22.77 6.94
C ARG A 321 15.26 -24.04 6.39
N ARG A 322 13.95 -24.20 6.69
CA ARG A 322 13.13 -25.31 6.20
C ARG A 322 11.89 -24.73 5.55
N PRO A 323 11.56 -25.17 4.33
CA PRO A 323 10.27 -24.81 3.73
C PRO A 323 9.13 -25.24 4.66
N MET A 324 8.13 -24.40 4.76
CA MET A 324 6.91 -24.74 5.50
C MET A 324 5.72 -24.56 4.55
N PRO A 325 4.70 -25.41 4.67
CA PRO A 325 3.49 -25.21 3.93
C PRO A 325 2.91 -23.81 4.18
N TYR A 326 2.53 -23.13 3.13
CA TYR A 326 1.78 -21.90 3.23
C TYR A 326 0.35 -22.22 3.62
N VAL A 327 -0.14 -21.60 4.68
CA VAL A 327 -1.56 -21.56 4.98
C VAL A 327 -2.14 -20.43 4.13
N SER A 328 -3.07 -20.77 3.25
CA SER A 328 -3.79 -19.77 2.44
C SER A 328 -4.78 -19.02 3.33
N GLY A 329 -4.74 -17.69 3.29
CA GLY A 329 -5.68 -16.79 3.98
C GLY A 329 -5.00 -15.82 4.93
N GLY A 330 -5.64 -14.68 5.16
CA GLY A 330 -5.28 -13.75 6.22
C GLY A 330 -5.61 -14.38 7.58
N HIS A 331 -4.70 -14.27 8.54
CA HIS A 331 -4.93 -14.75 9.91
C HIS A 331 -5.19 -13.56 10.81
N VAL A 332 -6.27 -13.60 11.58
CA VAL A 332 -6.55 -12.57 12.59
C VAL A 332 -5.40 -12.52 13.60
N PRO A 333 -4.76 -11.37 13.82
CA PRO A 333 -3.59 -11.29 14.69
C PRO A 333 -3.96 -11.52 16.16
N GLU A 334 -3.24 -12.42 16.83
CA GLU A 334 -3.38 -12.60 18.28
C GLU A 334 -2.72 -11.47 19.05
N SER A 335 -1.62 -10.95 18.53
CA SER A 335 -0.88 -9.81 19.09
C SER A 335 -0.34 -8.93 17.97
N LEU A 336 -0.15 -7.64 18.28
CA LEU A 336 0.52 -6.68 17.42
C LEU A 336 1.84 -6.26 18.08
N ILE A 337 2.88 -6.16 17.26
CA ILE A 337 4.18 -5.65 17.67
C ILE A 337 4.61 -4.51 16.74
N SER A 338 5.26 -3.49 17.29
CA SER A 338 5.81 -2.41 16.48
C SER A 338 6.95 -2.93 15.59
N TYR A 339 6.88 -2.59 14.30
CA TYR A 339 7.94 -2.93 13.35
C TYR A 339 9.23 -2.14 13.61
N TYR A 340 9.10 -0.88 14.07
CA TYR A 340 10.24 -0.01 14.39
C TYR A 340 10.56 -0.14 15.89
N PRO A 341 11.59 -0.90 16.26
CA PRO A 341 11.95 -1.05 17.67
C PRO A 341 12.56 0.24 18.22
N ALA A 342 12.30 0.52 19.49
CA ALA A 342 12.87 1.66 20.20
C ALA A 342 14.41 1.57 20.31
N SER A 343 14.97 0.36 20.27
CA SER A 343 16.41 0.11 20.29
C SER A 343 16.78 -1.12 19.45
N GLY A 344 17.65 -0.92 18.46
CA GLY A 344 18.24 -2.01 17.69
C GLY A 344 17.52 -2.39 16.39
N HIS A 345 18.00 -3.47 15.75
CA HIS A 345 17.62 -3.87 14.40
C HIS A 345 16.65 -5.06 14.35
N ASN A 346 16.25 -5.58 15.50
CA ASN A 346 15.45 -6.79 15.61
C ASN A 346 14.03 -6.48 16.07
N LEU A 347 13.09 -7.23 15.53
CA LEU A 347 11.70 -7.21 16.01
C LEU A 347 11.67 -7.71 17.46
N ASP A 348 11.14 -6.88 18.37
CA ASP A 348 10.92 -7.27 19.77
C ASP A 348 9.42 -7.45 20.00
N SER A 349 9.01 -8.65 20.39
CA SER A 349 7.62 -8.98 20.69
C SER A 349 7.04 -8.20 21.88
N ARG A 350 7.91 -7.57 22.69
CA ARG A 350 7.51 -6.71 23.82
C ARG A 350 7.36 -5.25 23.44
N ASN A 351 7.78 -4.85 22.24
CA ASN A 351 7.66 -3.48 21.79
C ASN A 351 6.24 -3.20 21.27
N LEU A 352 5.42 -2.65 22.10
CA LEU A 352 4.02 -2.31 21.79
C LEU A 352 3.87 -0.91 21.15
N GLY A 353 4.95 -0.11 21.07
CA GLY A 353 4.86 1.28 20.63
C GLY A 353 4.16 2.17 21.66
N ASP A 354 3.70 3.35 21.26
CA ASP A 354 2.87 4.20 22.11
C ASP A 354 1.39 3.79 22.10
N SER A 355 0.67 4.16 23.16
CA SER A 355 -0.75 3.79 23.35
C SER A 355 -1.65 4.27 22.23
N ARG A 356 -1.42 5.51 21.72
CA ARG A 356 -2.20 6.05 20.60
C ARG A 356 -2.09 5.17 19.37
N ASN A 357 -0.86 4.87 18.94
CA ASN A 357 -0.60 4.11 17.73
C ASN A 357 -1.03 2.65 17.89
N LEU A 358 -0.84 2.04 19.05
CA LEU A 358 -1.29 0.67 19.31
C LEU A 358 -2.82 0.55 19.29
N GLY A 359 -3.53 1.51 19.92
CA GLY A 359 -4.98 1.53 19.91
C GLY A 359 -5.56 1.67 18.50
N ILE A 360 -5.03 2.60 17.70
CA ILE A 360 -5.44 2.78 16.31
C ILE A 360 -5.10 1.52 15.49
N ALA A 361 -3.94 0.90 15.71
CA ALA A 361 -3.54 -0.31 14.99
C ALA A 361 -4.49 -1.48 15.23
N TRP A 362 -4.97 -1.66 16.47
CA TRP A 362 -5.98 -2.68 16.75
C TRP A 362 -7.33 -2.36 16.10
N ALA A 363 -7.72 -1.09 16.04
CA ALA A 363 -8.96 -0.67 15.38
C ALA A 363 -8.87 -0.89 13.85
N GLU A 364 -7.74 -0.58 13.21
CA GLU A 364 -7.52 -0.90 11.80
C GLU A 364 -7.45 -2.41 11.54
N ALA A 365 -6.86 -3.19 12.45
CA ALA A 365 -6.89 -4.64 12.34
C ALA A 365 -8.32 -5.19 12.44
N ALA A 366 -9.19 -4.61 13.28
CA ALA A 366 -10.59 -4.98 13.38
C ALA A 366 -11.32 -4.77 12.04
N GLU A 367 -11.07 -3.65 11.38
CA GLU A 367 -11.64 -3.33 10.07
C GLU A 367 -11.10 -4.27 8.98
N ASN A 368 -9.77 -4.45 8.89
CA ASN A 368 -9.12 -5.27 7.88
C ASN A 368 -9.52 -6.75 7.95
N HIS A 369 -9.80 -7.27 9.14
CA HIS A 369 -10.21 -8.65 9.37
C HIS A 369 -11.72 -8.84 9.54
N HIS A 370 -12.51 -7.76 9.46
CA HIS A 370 -13.96 -7.77 9.72
C HIS A 370 -14.31 -8.43 11.07
N ASP A 371 -13.48 -8.18 12.10
CA ASP A 371 -13.60 -8.76 13.44
C ASP A 371 -13.72 -7.68 14.53
N ALA A 372 -14.94 -7.31 14.87
CA ALA A 372 -15.23 -6.30 15.88
C ALA A 372 -14.65 -6.62 17.27
N ARG A 373 -14.35 -7.90 17.57
CA ARG A 373 -13.74 -8.29 18.86
C ARG A 373 -12.35 -7.70 19.06
N LEU A 374 -11.66 -7.33 17.97
CA LEU A 374 -10.37 -6.65 18.05
C LEU A 374 -10.48 -5.21 18.58
N LEU A 375 -11.67 -4.58 18.51
CA LEU A 375 -11.91 -3.28 19.13
C LEU A 375 -11.87 -3.35 20.68
N GLU A 376 -12.17 -4.51 21.27
CA GLU A 376 -11.98 -4.71 22.70
C GLU A 376 -10.50 -4.63 23.09
N LYS A 377 -9.59 -5.12 22.22
CA LYS A 377 -8.13 -4.97 22.40
C LYS A 377 -7.65 -3.53 22.14
N ALA A 378 -8.32 -2.79 21.27
CA ALA A 378 -8.01 -1.38 20.99
C ALA A 378 -8.38 -0.46 22.14
N TRP A 379 -9.51 -0.73 22.81
CA TRP A 379 -10.17 0.18 23.75
C TRP A 379 -9.27 0.72 24.87
N PRO A 380 -8.51 -0.10 25.64
CA PRO A 380 -7.67 0.44 26.72
C PRO A 380 -6.66 1.48 26.23
N SER A 381 -6.04 1.23 25.08
CA SER A 381 -5.04 2.11 24.50
C SER A 381 -5.66 3.37 23.89
N LEU A 382 -6.78 3.24 23.18
CA LEU A 382 -7.53 4.38 22.62
C LEU A 382 -8.01 5.31 23.73
N ARG A 383 -8.60 4.75 24.78
CA ARG A 383 -9.09 5.50 25.93
C ARG A 383 -7.97 6.28 26.61
N ALA A 384 -6.87 5.62 26.94
CA ALA A 384 -5.73 6.27 27.61
C ALA A 384 -5.18 7.43 26.77
N ALA A 385 -5.07 7.24 25.44
CA ALA A 385 -4.60 8.30 24.54
C ALA A 385 -5.60 9.48 24.43
N ALA A 386 -6.89 9.22 24.52
CA ALA A 386 -7.93 10.26 24.41
C ALA A 386 -8.09 11.09 25.69
N GLU A 387 -7.71 10.56 26.87
CA GLU A 387 -7.75 11.26 28.15
C GLU A 387 -6.91 12.55 28.14
N GLU A 388 -5.82 12.58 27.37
CA GLU A 388 -4.98 13.76 27.18
C GLU A 388 -5.63 14.87 26.33
N ARG A 389 -6.79 14.63 25.72
CA ARG A 389 -7.51 15.52 24.81
C ARG A 389 -6.63 16.13 23.70
N PRO A 390 -5.88 15.31 22.96
CA PRO A 390 -4.95 15.80 21.96
C PRO A 390 -5.68 16.37 20.74
N LYS A 391 -4.95 17.18 19.94
CA LYS A 391 -5.39 17.49 18.58
C LYS A 391 -5.04 16.31 17.67
N ASP A 392 -5.99 15.39 17.50
CA ASP A 392 -5.77 14.12 16.79
C ASP A 392 -7.10 13.58 16.23
N PRO A 393 -7.48 14.00 15.02
CA PRO A 393 -8.75 13.60 14.42
C PRO A 393 -8.85 12.09 14.21
N LEU A 394 -7.74 11.43 13.81
CA LEU A 394 -7.72 9.99 13.61
C LEU A 394 -7.98 9.21 14.92
N LEU A 395 -7.36 9.64 16.02
CA LEU A 395 -7.61 9.02 17.32
C LEU A 395 -9.08 9.11 17.69
N TYR A 396 -9.69 10.28 17.56
CA TYR A 396 -11.10 10.47 17.90
C TYR A 396 -12.04 9.67 17.01
N ALA A 397 -11.74 9.54 15.71
CA ALA A 397 -12.48 8.67 14.83
C ALA A 397 -12.45 7.20 15.31
N LYS A 398 -11.26 6.69 15.67
CA LYS A 398 -11.13 5.29 16.13
C LYS A 398 -11.70 5.05 17.54
N VAL A 399 -11.70 6.05 18.42
CA VAL A 399 -12.45 6.01 19.69
C VAL A 399 -13.95 5.91 19.43
N ALA A 400 -14.47 6.72 18.49
CA ALA A 400 -15.88 6.70 18.12
C ALA A 400 -16.30 5.34 17.53
N GLU A 401 -15.48 4.73 16.65
CA GLU A 401 -15.72 3.40 16.10
C GLU A 401 -15.81 2.33 17.20
N ALA A 402 -14.93 2.36 18.19
CA ALA A 402 -14.97 1.43 19.31
C ALA A 402 -16.22 1.63 20.18
N LEU A 403 -16.64 2.87 20.42
CA LEU A 403 -17.87 3.20 21.15
C LEU A 403 -19.12 2.77 20.38
N GLU A 404 -19.14 2.98 19.06
CA GLU A 404 -20.23 2.55 18.18
C GLU A 404 -20.40 1.02 18.22
N ALA A 405 -19.31 0.28 18.14
CA ALA A 405 -19.31 -1.18 18.25
C ALA A 405 -19.81 -1.65 19.62
N ALA A 406 -19.53 -0.89 20.68
CA ALA A 406 -20.06 -1.12 22.03
C ALA A 406 -21.51 -0.61 22.22
N SER A 407 -22.19 -0.17 21.14
CA SER A 407 -23.55 0.39 21.18
C SER A 407 -23.72 1.69 22.00
N LYS A 408 -22.63 2.39 22.28
CA LYS A 408 -22.60 3.68 22.98
C LYS A 408 -22.78 4.84 22.00
N ILE A 409 -23.97 4.90 21.39
CA ILE A 409 -24.26 5.74 20.21
C ILE A 409 -24.04 7.24 20.46
N THR A 410 -24.50 7.74 21.62
CA THR A 410 -24.37 9.18 21.96
C THR A 410 -22.90 9.56 22.11
N GLU A 411 -22.14 8.78 22.88
CA GLU A 411 -20.71 9.01 23.09
C GLU A 411 -19.95 8.90 21.74
N ALA A 412 -20.26 7.90 20.89
CA ALA A 412 -19.67 7.76 19.57
C ALA A 412 -19.90 8.99 18.69
N ALA A 413 -21.13 9.52 18.67
CA ALA A 413 -21.46 10.73 17.89
C ALA A 413 -20.68 11.96 18.39
N GLU A 414 -20.42 12.09 19.70
CA GLU A 414 -19.59 13.16 20.25
C GLU A 414 -18.15 13.07 19.76
N PHE A 415 -17.54 11.88 19.78
CA PHE A 415 -16.17 11.70 19.31
C PHE A 415 -16.05 11.84 17.80
N TYR A 416 -17.03 11.44 17.00
CA TYR A 416 -17.04 11.73 15.56
C TYR A 416 -17.12 13.24 15.30
N ARG A 417 -17.91 14.01 16.07
CA ARG A 417 -17.94 15.48 15.95
C ARG A 417 -16.58 16.09 16.28
N LEU A 418 -15.94 15.66 17.39
CA LEU A 418 -14.60 16.12 17.77
C LEU A 418 -13.55 15.82 16.68
N SER A 419 -13.67 14.69 16.02
CA SER A 419 -12.82 14.35 14.88
C SER A 419 -13.04 15.33 13.72
N LEU A 420 -14.30 15.58 13.33
CA LEU A 420 -14.67 16.47 12.22
C LEU A 420 -14.42 17.96 12.50
N GLU A 421 -14.37 18.38 13.76
CA GLU A 421 -13.95 19.74 14.14
C GLU A 421 -12.49 20.00 13.84
N GLN A 422 -11.65 18.96 13.89
CA GLN A 422 -10.22 19.07 13.64
C GLN A 422 -9.84 18.77 12.19
N ASP A 423 -10.56 17.86 11.55
CA ASP A 423 -10.42 17.51 10.13
C ASP A 423 -11.82 17.31 9.52
N PRO A 424 -12.36 18.34 8.87
CA PRO A 424 -13.73 18.31 8.35
C PRO A 424 -13.88 17.51 7.05
N GLU A 425 -12.78 17.01 6.46
CA GLU A 425 -12.76 16.36 5.15
C GLU A 425 -12.78 14.82 5.24
N GLN A 426 -12.96 14.23 6.42
CA GLN A 426 -13.03 12.78 6.64
C GLN A 426 -14.37 12.21 6.17
N VAL A 427 -14.42 11.71 4.93
CA VAL A 427 -15.65 11.19 4.30
C VAL A 427 -16.24 10.01 5.07
N ASP A 428 -15.42 9.07 5.52
CA ASP A 428 -15.81 7.90 6.31
C ASP A 428 -16.46 8.31 7.66
N VAL A 429 -15.88 9.29 8.35
CA VAL A 429 -16.45 9.82 9.62
C VAL A 429 -17.76 10.54 9.37
N LEU A 430 -17.87 11.33 8.29
CA LEU A 430 -19.12 11.98 7.90
C LEU A 430 -20.23 10.95 7.64
N LEU A 431 -19.93 9.86 6.93
CA LEU A 431 -20.90 8.81 6.63
C LEU A 431 -21.31 8.02 7.87
N ARG A 432 -20.37 7.69 8.75
CA ARG A 432 -20.66 7.03 10.03
C ARG A 432 -21.54 7.92 10.91
N LEU A 433 -21.21 9.20 11.06
CA LEU A 433 -22.03 10.14 11.83
C LEU A 433 -23.44 10.32 11.23
N ALA A 434 -23.56 10.38 9.90
CA ALA A 434 -24.85 10.39 9.21
C ALA A 434 -25.69 9.13 9.54
N ALA A 435 -25.07 7.96 9.56
CA ALA A 435 -25.73 6.71 9.92
C ALA A 435 -26.20 6.72 11.39
N LEU A 436 -25.41 7.25 12.33
CA LEU A 436 -25.82 7.40 13.73
C LEU A 436 -27.01 8.37 13.86
N TYR A 437 -26.97 9.53 13.20
CA TYR A 437 -28.08 10.48 13.20
C TYR A 437 -29.37 9.88 12.63
N LYS A 438 -29.28 9.13 11.54
CA LYS A 438 -30.42 8.41 10.98
C LYS A 438 -31.01 7.40 11.98
N ARG A 439 -30.17 6.66 12.70
CA ARG A 439 -30.60 5.69 13.74
C ARG A 439 -31.25 6.38 14.94
N SER A 440 -30.83 7.58 15.29
CA SER A 440 -31.43 8.38 16.38
C SER A 440 -32.64 9.21 15.96
N GLY A 441 -33.02 9.18 14.67
CA GLY A 441 -34.16 9.95 14.13
C GLY A 441 -33.82 11.38 13.72
N ASP A 442 -32.57 11.82 13.82
CA ASP A 442 -32.13 13.13 13.32
C ASP A 442 -31.85 13.05 11.81
N LEU A 443 -32.93 13.09 11.04
CA LEU A 443 -32.86 13.03 9.57
C LEU A 443 -32.20 14.28 8.94
N ALA A 444 -32.35 15.43 9.59
CA ALA A 444 -31.76 16.69 9.11
C ALA A 444 -30.22 16.66 9.29
N GLY A 445 -29.74 16.27 10.46
CA GLY A 445 -28.32 16.08 10.71
C GLY A 445 -27.70 15.02 9.79
N ALA A 446 -28.40 13.91 9.57
CA ALA A 446 -27.94 12.87 8.63
C ALA A 446 -27.80 13.41 7.20
N ALA A 447 -28.78 14.15 6.71
CA ALA A 447 -28.74 14.74 5.37
C ALA A 447 -27.60 15.76 5.21
N GLU A 448 -27.34 16.57 6.22
CA GLU A 448 -26.23 17.54 6.20
C GLU A 448 -24.86 16.82 6.14
N MET A 449 -24.65 15.76 6.93
CA MET A 449 -23.39 14.98 6.87
C MET A 449 -23.19 14.30 5.51
N GLN A 450 -24.25 13.74 4.93
CA GLN A 450 -24.21 13.16 3.59
C GLN A 450 -23.89 14.21 2.52
N LYS A 451 -24.49 15.39 2.59
CA LYS A 451 -24.23 16.50 1.68
C LYS A 451 -22.77 16.95 1.75
N ARG A 452 -22.20 17.04 2.95
CA ARG A 452 -20.78 17.34 3.15
C ARG A 452 -19.89 16.25 2.54
N ALA A 453 -20.18 14.97 2.78
CA ALA A 453 -19.45 13.87 2.20
C ALA A 453 -19.47 13.91 0.65
N LEU A 454 -20.64 14.16 0.05
CA LEU A 454 -20.80 14.28 -1.40
C LEU A 454 -20.03 15.49 -1.99
N SER A 455 -19.83 16.57 -1.23
CA SER A 455 -19.03 17.70 -1.69
C SER A 455 -17.54 17.39 -1.78
N ILE A 456 -17.05 16.41 -1.01
CA ILE A 456 -15.65 15.96 -0.98
C ILE A 456 -15.43 14.80 -1.96
N LEU A 457 -16.38 13.86 -2.01
CA LEU A 457 -16.37 12.66 -2.83
C LEU A 457 -17.73 12.50 -3.51
N PRO A 458 -17.89 12.85 -4.80
CA PRO A 458 -19.20 12.84 -5.50
C PRO A 458 -19.85 11.47 -5.65
N ARG A 459 -19.06 10.40 -5.66
CA ARG A 459 -19.55 9.02 -5.63
C ARG A 459 -19.16 8.39 -4.30
N LEU A 460 -20.12 8.22 -3.40
CA LEU A 460 -19.87 7.60 -2.09
C LEU A 460 -19.80 6.08 -2.24
N PRO A 461 -18.83 5.43 -1.55
CA PRO A 461 -18.84 3.98 -1.41
C PRO A 461 -20.12 3.54 -0.67
N LYS A 462 -20.56 2.31 -0.93
CA LYS A 462 -21.73 1.71 -0.28
C LYS A 462 -21.46 1.37 1.18
#